data_c242ca73fcc33de9c8a7735d5dec7129
#
_entry.id   c242ca73fcc33de9c8a7735d5dec7129
#
_cell.length_a   1.000
_cell.length_b   1.000
_cell.length_c   1.000
_cell.angle_alpha   90.00
_cell.angle_beta   90.00
_cell.angle_gamma   90.00
#
_symmetry.space_group_name_H-M   'P 1'
#
loop_
_entity.id
_entity.type
_entity.pdbx_description
1 polymer ?
#
loop_
_entity_poly.entity_id
_entity_poly.type
_entity_poly.pdbx_seq_one_letter_code
_entity_poly.pdbx_strand_id
1 'polypeptide(L)'
;MMKLAPQKINFVINTTQLNAKYDETGAASIQVEAQRIEHIENNTYAVATLVFERVAEMRCITLNFFEREYQNYEILGSRGDEVETWRKTGLHPDPKFYEVVDSALLAETNPLYDPANFLSLKHYIVAGYDSYVEIIADSYQYSLE
;
A
#
# COMPACT_ATOMS: atom_id res chain seq x y z
N MET A 1 -7.64 14.51 9.28
CA MET A 1 -7.14 14.17 7.93
C MET A 1 -6.16 13.02 8.03
N MET A 2 -6.31 12.04 7.17
CA MET A 2 -5.46 10.85 7.13
C MET A 2 -4.09 11.20 6.54
N LYS A 3 -3.02 10.81 7.20
CA LYS A 3 -1.65 11.05 6.70
C LYS A 3 -1.08 9.77 6.12
N LEU A 4 -0.74 9.81 4.85
CA LEU A 4 -0.27 8.66 4.09
C LEU A 4 1.22 8.77 3.83
N ALA A 5 2.00 7.83 4.38
CA ALA A 5 3.43 7.75 4.12
C ALA A 5 3.67 6.78 2.96
N PRO A 6 4.14 7.28 1.80
CA PRO A 6 4.45 6.40 0.68
C PRO A 6 5.49 5.37 1.07
N GLN A 7 5.27 4.11 0.70
CA GLN A 7 6.22 3.06 1.00
C GLN A 7 7.41 3.10 0.04
N LYS A 8 8.56 2.67 0.52
CA LYS A 8 9.82 2.76 -0.23
C LYS A 8 9.92 1.58 -1.19
N ILE A 9 9.29 1.73 -2.34
CA ILE A 9 9.30 0.73 -3.41
C ILE A 9 9.66 1.39 -4.74
N ASN A 10 10.17 0.59 -5.66
CA ASN A 10 10.70 1.11 -6.93
C ASN A 10 9.68 1.12 -8.08
N PHE A 11 8.42 0.85 -7.79
CA PHE A 11 7.36 0.81 -8.79
C PHE A 11 6.15 1.60 -8.33
N VAL A 12 5.28 1.93 -9.27
CA VAL A 12 3.95 2.50 -9.00
C VAL A 12 2.89 1.48 -9.34
N ILE A 13 1.89 1.37 -8.49
CA ILE A 13 0.73 0.53 -8.75
C ILE A 13 -0.18 1.24 -9.75
N ASN A 14 -0.48 0.53 -10.83
CA ASN A 14 -1.30 1.06 -11.92
C ASN A 14 -2.16 -0.10 -12.44
N THR A 15 -3.26 -0.37 -11.76
CA THR A 15 -4.02 -1.60 -11.99
C THR A 15 -5.52 -1.40 -11.85
N THR A 16 -6.26 -2.14 -12.69
CA THR A 16 -7.66 -2.48 -12.45
C THR A 16 -7.79 -3.97 -12.10
N GLN A 17 -6.66 -4.67 -11.90
CA GLN A 17 -6.56 -6.12 -11.67
C GLN A 17 -5.92 -6.39 -10.31
N LEU A 18 -6.52 -5.85 -9.27
CA LEU A 18 -6.06 -6.09 -7.91
C LEU A 18 -6.65 -7.41 -7.40
N ASN A 19 -5.79 -8.33 -7.00
CA ASN A 19 -6.17 -9.61 -6.41
C ASN A 19 -5.66 -9.67 -4.98
N ALA A 20 -6.54 -10.05 -4.05
CA ALA A 20 -6.22 -10.16 -2.65
C ALA A 20 -6.52 -11.57 -2.15
N LYS A 21 -5.60 -12.13 -1.37
CA LYS A 21 -5.75 -13.46 -0.78
C LYS A 21 -5.42 -13.39 0.69
N TYR A 22 -6.33 -13.87 1.52
CA TYR A 22 -6.16 -13.98 2.96
C TYR A 22 -6.01 -15.44 3.35
N ASP A 23 -5.09 -15.70 4.29
CA ASP A 23 -4.87 -17.03 4.84
C ASP A 23 -5.01 -16.96 6.36
N GLU A 24 -5.80 -17.87 6.94
CA GLU A 24 -6.05 -17.91 8.38
C GLU A 24 -4.77 -18.07 9.19
N THR A 25 -3.69 -18.57 8.59
CA THR A 25 -2.40 -18.72 9.28
C THR A 25 -1.70 -17.39 9.54
N GLY A 26 -2.31 -16.26 9.11
CA GLY A 26 -1.81 -14.92 9.41
C GLY A 26 -1.03 -14.28 8.29
N ALA A 27 -1.10 -14.84 7.07
CA ALA A 27 -0.49 -14.25 5.90
C ALA A 27 -1.56 -13.73 4.94
N ALA A 28 -1.23 -12.66 4.21
CA ALA A 28 -2.07 -12.16 3.14
C ALA A 28 -1.18 -11.74 1.98
N SER A 29 -1.68 -11.89 0.77
CA SER A 29 -0.96 -11.45 -0.42
C SER A 29 -1.87 -10.63 -1.32
N ILE A 30 -1.28 -9.62 -1.94
CA ILE A 30 -1.97 -8.76 -2.91
C ILE A 30 -1.14 -8.75 -4.18
N GLN A 31 -1.78 -9.07 -5.30
CA GLN A 31 -1.16 -8.97 -6.62
C GLN A 31 -1.78 -7.79 -7.35
N VAL A 32 -0.93 -6.97 -7.95
CA VAL A 32 -1.33 -5.79 -8.72
C VAL A 32 -0.47 -5.69 -9.96
N GLU A 33 -1.00 -5.09 -11.00
CA GLU A 33 -0.17 -4.65 -12.10
C GLU A 33 0.58 -3.40 -11.67
N ALA A 34 1.86 -3.32 -12.01
CA ALA A 34 2.72 -2.24 -11.58
C ALA A 34 3.72 -1.89 -12.70
N GLN A 35 4.29 -0.71 -12.59
CA GLN A 35 5.29 -0.25 -13.56
C GLN A 35 6.51 0.27 -12.83
N ARG A 36 7.69 -0.22 -13.21
CA ARG A 36 8.96 0.46 -12.94
C ARG A 36 9.18 1.52 -14.00
N ILE A 37 10.20 2.31 -13.83
CA ILE A 37 10.48 3.43 -14.75
C ILE A 37 10.64 2.96 -16.20
N GLU A 38 11.32 1.83 -16.43
CA GLU A 38 11.50 1.29 -17.76
C GLU A 38 10.19 0.79 -18.39
N HIS A 39 9.23 0.37 -17.58
CA HIS A 39 7.93 -0.07 -18.08
C HIS A 39 7.10 1.09 -18.63
N ILE A 40 7.23 2.27 -18.03
CA ILE A 40 6.52 3.46 -18.51
C ILE A 40 7.00 3.84 -19.91
N GLU A 41 8.31 3.78 -20.14
CA GLU A 41 8.89 4.11 -21.43
C GLU A 41 8.44 3.15 -22.53
N ASN A 42 8.22 1.89 -22.18
CA ASN A 42 7.81 0.83 -23.12
C ASN A 42 6.29 0.58 -23.11
N ASN A 43 5.55 1.31 -22.28
CA ASN A 43 4.10 1.09 -22.10
C ASN A 43 3.78 -0.38 -21.77
N THR A 44 4.57 -0.97 -20.88
CA THR A 44 4.41 -2.35 -20.41
C THR A 44 4.15 -2.37 -18.92
N TYR A 45 3.77 -3.54 -18.40
CA TYR A 45 3.43 -3.75 -17.00
C TYR A 45 4.10 -5.01 -16.48
N ALA A 46 4.34 -5.03 -15.19
CA ALA A 46 4.77 -6.22 -14.48
C ALA A 46 3.74 -6.55 -13.41
N VAL A 47 3.84 -7.74 -12.83
CA VAL A 47 3.00 -8.13 -11.70
C VAL A 47 3.81 -7.96 -10.42
N ALA A 48 3.31 -7.13 -9.53
CA ALA A 48 3.87 -6.97 -8.19
C ALA A 48 3.08 -7.82 -7.21
N THR A 49 3.79 -8.52 -6.35
CA THR A 49 3.18 -9.29 -5.27
C THR A 49 3.65 -8.71 -3.94
N LEU A 50 2.69 -8.29 -3.12
CA LEU A 50 2.93 -7.82 -1.77
C LEU A 50 2.47 -8.91 -0.81
N VAL A 51 3.39 -9.38 0.04
CA VAL A 51 3.07 -10.41 1.03
C VAL A 51 3.16 -9.79 2.42
N PHE A 52 2.06 -9.81 3.14
CA PHE A 52 1.97 -9.26 4.49
C PHE A 52 2.02 -10.37 5.52
N GLU A 53 2.69 -10.12 6.62
CA GLU A 53 2.88 -11.09 7.69
C GLU A 53 2.22 -10.60 8.98
N ARG A 54 1.73 -11.54 9.76
CA ARG A 54 1.01 -11.29 11.02
C ARG A 54 -0.14 -10.31 10.78
N VAL A 55 -1.00 -10.70 9.85
CA VAL A 55 -2.15 -9.88 9.46
C VAL A 55 -3.24 -9.98 10.53
N ALA A 56 -3.59 -8.85 11.12
CA ALA A 56 -4.68 -8.76 12.08
C ALA A 56 -6.01 -8.55 11.37
N GLU A 57 -6.03 -7.66 10.37
CA GLU A 57 -7.24 -7.36 9.60
C GLU A 57 -6.89 -7.09 8.15
N MET A 58 -7.79 -7.49 7.27
CA MET A 58 -7.72 -7.18 5.85
C MET A 58 -9.11 -6.83 5.35
N ARG A 59 -9.23 -5.64 4.76
CA ARG A 59 -10.51 -5.12 4.26
C ARG A 59 -10.37 -4.79 2.80
N CYS A 60 -11.18 -5.45 1.96
CA CYS A 60 -11.20 -5.22 0.52
C CYS A 60 -12.42 -4.36 0.20
N ILE A 61 -12.20 -3.21 -0.40
CA ILE A 61 -13.24 -2.20 -0.62
C ILE A 61 -13.31 -1.88 -2.10
N THR A 62 -14.49 -2.07 -2.69
CA THR A 62 -14.70 -1.84 -4.12
C THR A 62 -15.14 -0.39 -4.35
N LEU A 63 -14.20 0.52 -4.09
CA LEU A 63 -14.31 1.96 -4.33
C LEU A 63 -12.93 2.49 -4.68
N ASN A 64 -12.87 3.56 -5.44
CA ASN A 64 -11.62 4.28 -5.64
C ASN A 64 -11.26 4.98 -4.33
N PHE A 65 -10.07 4.73 -3.81
CA PHE A 65 -9.63 5.28 -2.53
C PHE A 65 -9.66 6.80 -2.52
N PHE A 66 -9.13 7.42 -3.57
CA PHE A 66 -8.95 8.87 -3.63
C PHE A 66 -10.28 9.61 -3.81
N GLU A 67 -11.26 8.98 -4.41
CA GLU A 67 -12.62 9.53 -4.51
C GLU A 67 -13.36 9.38 -3.19
N ARG A 68 -13.25 8.23 -2.54
CA ARG A 68 -13.91 7.97 -1.26
C ARG A 68 -13.40 8.91 -0.17
N GLU A 69 -12.08 9.10 -0.13
CA GLU A 69 -11.41 9.92 0.89
C GLU A 69 -11.09 11.33 0.36
N TYR A 70 -11.88 11.82 -0.60
CA TYR A 70 -11.66 13.12 -1.22
C TYR A 70 -11.54 14.23 -0.16
N GLN A 71 -10.44 14.99 -0.22
CA GLN A 71 -10.08 16.06 0.72
C GLN A 71 -9.87 15.57 2.18
N ASN A 72 -9.78 14.26 2.40
CA ASN A 72 -9.60 13.72 3.75
C ASN A 72 -8.29 12.96 3.90
N TYR A 73 -7.34 13.17 3.00
CA TYR A 73 -6.02 12.56 3.10
C TYR A 73 -4.94 13.54 2.66
N GLU A 74 -3.72 13.28 3.12
CA GLU A 74 -2.53 14.02 2.73
C GLU A 74 -1.44 12.99 2.45
N ILE A 75 -0.82 13.07 1.28
CA ILE A 75 0.34 12.22 0.95
C ILE A 75 1.59 12.94 1.42
N LEU A 76 2.32 12.31 2.34
CA LEU A 76 3.54 12.86 2.91
C LEU A 76 4.70 12.74 1.92
N GLY A 77 5.69 13.61 2.05
CA GLY A 77 6.91 13.54 1.30
C GLY A 77 7.10 14.68 0.32
N SER A 78 8.13 14.56 -0.51
CA SER A 78 8.54 15.57 -1.46
C SER A 78 7.53 15.67 -2.61
N ARG A 79 7.19 16.89 -2.98
CA ARG A 79 6.37 17.18 -4.16
C ARG A 79 7.29 17.71 -5.26
N GLY A 80 6.94 17.39 -6.50
CA GLY A 80 7.71 17.80 -7.66
C GLY A 80 7.49 16.83 -8.80
N ASP A 81 8.43 16.76 -9.72
CA ASP A 81 8.35 15.81 -10.83
C ASP A 81 8.58 14.39 -10.30
N GLU A 82 7.54 13.59 -10.31
CA GLU A 82 7.58 12.21 -9.81
C GLU A 82 8.53 11.34 -10.60
N VAL A 83 8.55 11.49 -11.92
CA VAL A 83 9.42 10.71 -12.80
C VAL A 83 10.88 11.05 -12.55
N GLU A 84 11.21 12.33 -12.41
CA GLU A 84 12.56 12.76 -12.11
C GLU A 84 13.04 12.26 -10.75
N THR A 85 12.21 12.39 -9.73
CA THR A 85 12.52 11.89 -8.39
C THR A 85 12.74 10.37 -8.42
N TRP A 86 11.88 9.66 -9.14
CA TRP A 86 11.95 8.21 -9.28
C TRP A 86 13.28 7.79 -9.94
N ARG A 87 13.67 8.48 -11.03
CA ARG A 87 14.96 8.20 -11.69
C ARG A 87 16.15 8.46 -10.79
N LYS A 88 16.10 9.54 -10.01
CA LYS A 88 17.19 9.93 -9.12
C LYS A 88 17.34 8.99 -7.93
N THR A 89 16.25 8.64 -7.28
CA THR A 89 16.27 7.91 -6.01
C THR A 89 16.07 6.41 -6.17
N GLY A 90 15.55 5.97 -7.32
CA GLY A 90 15.13 4.59 -7.53
C GLY A 90 13.82 4.25 -6.85
N LEU A 91 13.19 5.20 -6.16
CA LEU A 91 11.94 5.01 -5.42
C LEU A 91 10.87 5.93 -5.97
N HIS A 92 9.67 5.40 -6.16
CA HIS A 92 8.54 6.22 -6.62
C HIS A 92 8.00 7.06 -5.46
N PRO A 93 7.83 8.38 -5.64
CA PRO A 93 7.35 9.24 -4.54
C PRO A 93 5.89 9.05 -4.18
N ASP A 94 5.10 8.47 -5.08
CA ASP A 94 3.68 8.14 -4.83
C ASP A 94 3.32 6.80 -5.47
N PRO A 95 3.73 5.68 -4.85
CA PRO A 95 3.55 4.36 -5.46
C PRO A 95 2.14 3.80 -5.34
N LYS A 96 1.21 4.53 -4.73
CA LYS A 96 -0.16 4.06 -4.42
C LYS A 96 -0.17 2.93 -3.38
N PHE A 97 0.87 2.87 -2.59
CA PHE A 97 1.00 1.97 -1.46
C PHE A 97 1.54 2.79 -0.28
N TYR A 98 0.78 2.81 0.81
CA TYR A 98 1.04 3.71 1.93
C TYR A 98 0.93 3.01 3.27
N GLU A 99 1.63 3.58 4.25
CA GLU A 99 1.32 3.37 5.67
C GLU A 99 0.52 4.59 6.16
N VAL A 100 -0.54 4.35 6.91
CA VAL A 100 -1.30 5.43 7.53
C VAL A 100 -0.62 5.81 8.84
N VAL A 101 -0.05 7.00 8.88
CA VAL A 101 0.65 7.52 10.07
C VAL A 101 -0.40 8.03 11.07
N ASP A 102 -0.19 7.74 12.34
CA ASP A 102 -1.13 8.11 13.42
C ASP A 102 -2.55 7.60 13.14
N SER A 103 -2.65 6.37 12.70
CA SER A 103 -3.91 5.74 12.32
C SER A 103 -4.86 5.63 13.51
N ALA A 104 -6.03 6.25 13.40
CA ALA A 104 -7.09 6.11 14.39
C ALA A 104 -7.61 4.67 14.45
N LEU A 105 -7.73 4.01 13.30
CA LEU A 105 -8.15 2.62 13.22
C LEU A 105 -7.16 1.71 13.95
N LEU A 106 -5.87 1.90 13.74
CA LEU A 106 -4.85 1.11 14.43
C LEU A 106 -4.88 1.34 15.93
N ALA A 107 -5.00 2.59 16.37
CA ALA A 107 -5.10 2.92 17.80
C ALA A 107 -6.29 2.22 18.46
N GLU A 108 -7.41 2.11 17.74
CA GLU A 108 -8.62 1.45 18.23
C GLU A 108 -8.47 -0.07 18.24
N THR A 109 -7.84 -0.65 17.22
CA THR A 109 -7.78 -2.11 17.05
C THR A 109 -6.58 -2.76 17.71
N ASN A 110 -5.48 -2.04 17.89
CA ASN A 110 -4.23 -2.60 18.40
C ASN A 110 -4.39 -3.29 19.77
N PRO A 111 -5.12 -2.73 20.74
CA PRO A 111 -5.30 -3.40 22.04
C PRO A 111 -6.03 -4.74 21.92
N LEU A 112 -6.83 -4.91 20.89
CA LEU A 112 -7.55 -6.17 20.67
C LEU A 112 -6.62 -7.27 20.15
N TYR A 113 -5.70 -6.94 19.26
CA TYR A 113 -4.83 -7.91 18.61
C TYR A 113 -3.46 -8.05 19.26
N ASP A 114 -2.98 -6.99 19.91
CA ASP A 114 -1.63 -6.95 20.47
C ASP A 114 -1.62 -6.20 21.81
N PRO A 115 -2.36 -6.71 22.81
CA PRO A 115 -2.46 -6.01 24.11
C PRO A 115 -1.12 -5.89 24.83
N ALA A 116 -0.20 -6.82 24.59
CA ALA A 116 1.14 -6.78 25.23
C ALA A 116 2.18 -6.02 24.40
N ASN A 117 1.77 -5.50 23.24
CA ASN A 117 2.62 -4.71 22.35
C ASN A 117 3.90 -5.43 21.91
N PHE A 118 3.79 -6.72 21.58
CA PHE A 118 4.87 -7.53 21.03
C PHE A 118 5.02 -7.42 19.53
N LEU A 119 3.92 -7.10 18.83
CA LEU A 119 3.92 -6.93 17.38
C LEU A 119 4.09 -5.44 17.05
N SER A 120 4.64 -5.16 15.90
CA SER A 120 4.75 -3.79 15.42
C SER A 120 3.69 -3.57 14.34
N LEU A 121 2.42 -3.65 14.73
CA LEU A 121 1.32 -3.53 13.78
C LEU A 121 1.27 -2.15 13.16
N LYS A 122 1.02 -2.13 11.86
CA LYS A 122 0.90 -0.91 11.06
C LYS A 122 -0.36 -1.00 10.20
N HIS A 123 -0.85 0.16 9.81
CA HIS A 123 -2.02 0.27 8.95
C HIS A 123 -1.56 0.62 7.54
N TYR A 124 -1.77 -0.29 6.59
CA TYR A 124 -1.36 -0.10 5.19
C TYR A 124 -2.57 0.08 4.29
N ILE A 125 -2.37 0.82 3.21
CA ILE A 125 -3.35 0.97 2.13
C ILE A 125 -2.66 0.66 0.81
N VAL A 126 -3.26 -0.25 0.04
CA VAL A 126 -2.85 -0.58 -1.32
C VAL A 126 -3.99 -0.15 -2.24
N ALA A 127 -3.74 0.82 -3.09
CA ALA A 127 -4.79 1.44 -3.90
C ALA A 127 -4.68 1.04 -5.38
N GLY A 128 -5.73 0.38 -5.89
CA GLY A 128 -5.97 0.21 -7.31
C GLY A 128 -6.89 1.31 -7.84
N TYR A 129 -7.36 1.17 -9.08
CA TYR A 129 -8.27 2.16 -9.67
C TYR A 129 -9.69 2.06 -9.13
N ASP A 130 -10.22 0.85 -9.07
CA ASP A 130 -11.62 0.63 -8.74
C ASP A 130 -11.82 0.01 -7.35
N SER A 131 -10.72 -0.28 -6.67
CA SER A 131 -10.76 -0.90 -5.35
C SER A 131 -9.49 -0.54 -4.58
N TYR A 132 -9.55 -0.77 -3.28
CA TYR A 132 -8.35 -0.69 -2.45
C TYR A 132 -8.44 -1.70 -1.31
N VAL A 133 -7.29 -1.99 -0.70
CA VAL A 133 -7.20 -2.91 0.42
C VAL A 133 -6.57 -2.17 1.60
N GLU A 134 -7.21 -2.26 2.75
CA GLU A 134 -6.64 -1.83 4.02
C GLU A 134 -6.16 -3.05 4.78
N ILE A 135 -4.94 -3.01 5.28
CA ILE A 135 -4.35 -4.14 6.01
C ILE A 135 -3.72 -3.62 7.29
N ILE A 136 -4.04 -4.29 8.40
CA ILE A 136 -3.31 -4.13 9.65
C ILE A 136 -2.41 -5.35 9.80
N ALA A 137 -1.11 -5.14 9.74
CA ALA A 137 -0.12 -6.19 9.76
C ALA A 137 1.20 -5.69 10.33
N ASP A 138 2.07 -6.61 10.68
CA ASP A 138 3.39 -6.30 11.23
C ASP A 138 4.34 -5.79 10.14
N SER A 139 4.42 -6.50 9.02
CA SER A 139 5.41 -6.21 7.98
C SER A 139 4.95 -6.73 6.63
N TYR A 140 5.71 -6.37 5.59
CA TYR A 140 5.48 -6.89 4.25
C TYR A 140 6.80 -7.09 3.51
N GLN A 141 6.73 -7.93 2.50
CA GLN A 141 7.77 -8.10 1.49
C GLN A 141 7.14 -7.97 0.12
N TYR A 142 7.91 -7.59 -0.88
CA TYR A 142 7.40 -7.48 -2.23
C TYR A 142 8.35 -8.09 -3.26
N SER A 143 7.77 -8.51 -4.37
CA SER A 143 8.50 -8.97 -5.53
C SER A 143 7.82 -8.44 -6.79
N LEU A 144 8.58 -8.32 -7.86
CA LEU A 144 8.10 -7.83 -9.15
C LEU A 144 8.57 -8.78 -10.24
N GLU A 145 7.63 -9.24 -11.03
CA GLU A 145 7.90 -10.16 -12.16
C GLU A 145 7.59 -9.53 -13.50
#